data_08546f2c22c49d1f140cbef53e5056e3
#
_entry.id   08546f2c22c49d1f140cbef53e5056e3
#
_cell.length_a   1.000
_cell.length_b   1.000
_cell.length_c   1.000
_cell.angle_alpha   90.00
_cell.angle_beta   90.00
_cell.angle_gamma   90.00
#
_symmetry.space_group_name_H-M   'P 1'
#
loop_
_entity.id
_entity.type
_entity.pdbx_description
1 polymer ?
#
loop_
_entity_poly.entity_id
_entity_poly.type
_entity_poly.pdbx_seq_one_letter_code
_entity_poly.pdbx_strand_id
1 'polypeptide(L)' 'MIIISHRGNISGPELSKENHPEYIDKAITLGFDVEVDVWWDQGTYLGHDGPEYKISKEWLLDRKDHLWIHCKNLEGAY' A
#
# COMPACT_ATOMS: atom_id res chain seq x y z
N MET A 1 14.76 -10.62 10.65
CA MET A 1 13.55 -9.98 11.22
C MET A 1 12.85 -9.17 10.15
N ILE A 2 11.54 -9.33 10.01
CA ILE A 2 10.74 -8.53 9.08
C ILE A 2 10.22 -7.31 9.84
N ILE A 3 10.46 -6.12 9.28
CA ILE A 3 9.93 -4.88 9.84
C ILE A 3 8.87 -4.37 8.86
N ILE A 4 7.64 -4.21 9.34
CA ILE A 4 6.52 -3.78 8.52
C ILE A 4 6.24 -2.30 8.80
N SER A 5 6.26 -1.47 7.74
CA SER A 5 5.83 -0.09 7.86
C SER A 5 4.35 0.01 7.52
N HIS A 6 3.60 0.72 8.35
CA HIS A 6 2.18 0.92 8.17
C HIS A 6 1.95 2.01 7.11
N ARG A 7 1.38 1.61 5.94
CA ARG A 7 1.10 2.52 4.82
C ARG A 7 2.32 3.28 4.31
N GLY A 8 3.52 2.73 4.51
CA GLY A 8 4.77 3.36 4.11
C GLY A 8 5.39 4.28 5.16
N ASN A 9 4.76 4.43 6.34
CA ASN A 9 5.30 5.28 7.39
C ASN A 9 6.60 4.70 7.96
N ILE A 10 7.64 5.51 7.98
CA ILE A 10 8.96 5.12 8.50
C ILE A 10 9.25 5.83 9.82
N SER A 11 8.94 7.12 9.88
CA SER A 11 9.26 8.00 11.00
C SER A 11 8.04 8.45 11.79
N GLY A 12 6.95 7.70 11.70
CA GLY A 12 5.67 8.04 12.34
C GLY A 12 4.59 8.39 11.33
N PRO A 13 3.35 8.61 11.77
CA PRO A 13 2.23 8.87 10.87
C PRO A 13 2.43 10.12 10.03
N GLU A 14 2.19 9.98 8.72
CA GLU A 14 2.27 11.06 7.75
C GLU A 14 1.05 10.97 6.83
N LEU A 15 -0.09 11.48 7.30
CA LEU A 15 -1.39 11.30 6.64
C LEU A 15 -1.38 11.71 5.16
N SER A 16 -0.66 12.77 4.81
CA SER A 16 -0.61 13.23 3.43
C SER A 16 0.16 12.31 2.49
N LYS A 17 0.93 11.37 3.01
CA LYS A 17 1.79 10.46 2.23
C LYS A 17 1.39 9.01 2.36
N GLU A 18 0.59 8.64 3.35
CA GLU A 18 0.18 7.26 3.57
C GLU A 18 -0.44 6.66 2.32
N ASN A 19 -0.05 5.43 1.99
CA ASN A 19 -0.47 4.70 0.78
C ASN A 19 -0.06 5.32 -0.55
N HIS A 20 0.69 6.42 -0.56
CA HIS A 20 1.21 6.97 -1.81
C HIS A 20 2.26 6.02 -2.38
N PRO A 21 2.18 5.63 -3.67
CA PRO A 21 3.09 4.63 -4.24
C PRO A 21 4.58 4.95 -4.07
N GLU A 22 4.98 6.21 -4.23
CA GLU A 22 6.38 6.61 -4.06
C GLU A 22 6.84 6.48 -2.61
N TYR A 23 5.94 6.75 -1.66
CA TYR A 23 6.23 6.63 -0.24
C TYR A 23 6.43 5.16 0.15
N ILE A 24 5.60 4.28 -0.42
CA ILE A 24 5.72 2.84 -0.25
C ILE A 24 7.04 2.33 -0.82
N ASP A 25 7.38 2.75 -2.04
CA ASP A 25 8.63 2.34 -2.69
C ASP A 25 9.86 2.77 -1.88
N LYS A 26 9.81 3.96 -1.28
CA LYS A 26 10.89 4.42 -0.42
C LYS A 26 11.06 3.51 0.80
N ALA A 27 9.97 3.10 1.43
CA ALA A 27 10.02 2.20 2.57
C ALA A 27 10.62 0.84 2.18
N ILE A 28 10.20 0.29 1.04
CA ILE A 28 10.73 -0.97 0.53
C ILE A 28 12.24 -0.85 0.27
N THR A 29 12.67 0.24 -0.36
CA THR A 29 14.08 0.50 -0.65
C THR A 29 14.92 0.55 0.63
N LEU A 30 14.34 1.01 1.74
CA LEU A 30 15.02 1.07 3.03
C LEU A 30 14.96 -0.25 3.80
N GLY A 31 14.38 -1.30 3.23
CA GLY A 31 14.37 -2.63 3.82
C GLY A 31 13.12 -2.99 4.60
N PHE A 32 12.06 -2.19 4.50
CA PHE A 32 10.78 -2.50 5.16
C PHE A 32 9.87 -3.30 4.25
N ASP A 33 9.08 -4.20 4.84
CA ASP A 33 7.84 -4.62 4.22
C ASP A 33 6.78 -3.55 4.55
N VAL A 34 5.73 -3.46 3.74
CA VAL A 34 4.76 -2.38 3.87
C VAL A 34 3.34 -2.92 3.93
N GLU A 35 2.57 -2.46 4.92
CA GLU A 35 1.13 -2.68 4.93
C GLU A 35 0.45 -1.60 4.09
N VAL A 36 -0.39 -2.01 3.15
CA VAL A 36 -1.10 -1.08 2.24
C VAL A 36 -2.61 -1.33 2.29
N ASP A 37 -3.37 -0.26 2.13
CA ASP A 37 -4.83 -0.32 2.04
C ASP A 37 -5.24 -0.33 0.57
N VAL A 38 -5.91 -1.39 0.12
CA VAL A 38 -6.28 -1.59 -1.28
C VAL A 38 -7.79 -1.51 -1.47
N TRP A 39 -8.21 -0.78 -2.50
CA TRP A 39 -9.60 -0.62 -2.91
C TRP A 39 -9.79 -1.14 -4.33
N TRP A 40 -10.95 -1.75 -4.57
CA TRP A 40 -11.36 -2.21 -5.90
C TRP A 40 -12.61 -1.44 -6.31
N ASP A 41 -12.46 -0.54 -7.28
CA ASP A 41 -13.54 0.29 -7.77
C ASP A 41 -13.32 0.53 -9.26
N GLN A 42 -13.71 -0.45 -10.09
CA GLN A 42 -13.45 -0.48 -11.53
C GLN A 42 -11.96 -0.26 -11.84
N GLY A 43 -11.12 -0.79 -10.97
CA GLY A 43 -9.67 -0.65 -11.02
C GLY A 43 -9.12 -0.88 -9.62
N THR A 44 -7.82 -0.75 -9.49
CA THR A 44 -7.12 -0.97 -8.22
C THR A 44 -6.56 0.35 -7.71
N TYR A 45 -6.82 0.63 -6.43
CA TYR A 45 -6.42 1.89 -5.80
C TYR A 45 -5.83 1.64 -4.43
N LEU A 46 -4.94 2.54 -3.99
CA LEU A 46 -4.47 2.61 -2.62
C LEU A 46 -5.11 3.81 -1.92
N GLY A 47 -5.35 3.69 -0.62
CA GLY A 47 -5.87 4.82 0.16
C GLY A 47 -6.45 4.36 1.49
N HIS A 48 -6.36 5.21 2.52
CA HIS A 48 -6.87 4.88 3.85
C HIS A 48 -8.38 5.09 3.96
N ASP A 49 -8.86 6.24 3.56
CA ASP A 49 -10.27 6.61 3.70
C ASP A 49 -11.07 6.40 2.41
N GLY A 50 -10.41 6.03 1.33
CA GLY A 50 -11.05 5.82 0.04
C GLY A 50 -10.01 5.51 -1.02
N PRO A 51 -10.46 5.27 -2.29
CA PRO A 51 -9.55 5.00 -3.40
C PRO A 51 -8.87 6.30 -3.86
N GLU A 52 -7.67 6.54 -3.36
CA GLU A 52 -6.95 7.80 -3.59
C GLU A 52 -5.91 7.72 -4.71
N TYR A 53 -5.15 6.62 -4.77
CA TYR A 53 -4.03 6.49 -5.72
C TYR A 53 -4.25 5.29 -6.62
N LYS A 54 -4.46 5.55 -7.92
CA LYS A 54 -4.65 4.46 -8.88
C LYS A 54 -3.32 3.74 -9.12
N ILE A 55 -3.38 2.40 -9.09
CA ILE A 55 -2.23 1.54 -9.39
C ILE A 55 -2.64 0.46 -10.39
N SER A 56 -1.66 -0.19 -11.01
CA SER A 56 -1.92 -1.35 -11.86
C SER A 56 -1.79 -2.64 -11.03
N LYS A 57 -2.34 -3.73 -11.55
CA LYS A 57 -2.11 -5.05 -10.96
C LYS A 57 -0.63 -5.39 -10.96
N GLU A 58 0.07 -5.01 -12.02
CA GLU A 58 1.51 -5.24 -12.14
C GLU A 58 2.28 -4.54 -11.03
N TRP A 59 1.85 -3.34 -10.65
CA TRP A 59 2.46 -2.63 -9.53
C TRP A 59 2.43 -3.47 -8.24
N LEU A 60 1.28 -4.09 -7.95
CA LEU A 60 1.14 -4.97 -6.80
C LEU A 60 1.97 -6.24 -6.94
N LEU A 61 1.93 -6.88 -8.11
CA LEU A 61 2.65 -8.12 -8.37
C LEU A 61 4.16 -7.94 -8.27
N ASP A 62 4.68 -6.82 -8.76
CA ASP A 62 6.11 -6.51 -8.70
C ASP A 62 6.62 -6.37 -7.26
N ARG A 63 5.73 -6.05 -6.33
CA ARG A 63 6.05 -5.77 -4.93
C ARG A 63 5.48 -6.79 -3.95
N LYS A 64 4.88 -7.87 -4.46
CA LYS A 64 4.11 -8.82 -3.64
C LYS A 64 4.89 -9.41 -2.46
N ASP A 65 6.20 -9.57 -2.60
CA ASP A 65 7.04 -10.16 -1.56
C ASP A 65 7.31 -9.18 -0.40
N HIS A 66 6.94 -7.91 -0.58
CA HIS A 66 7.18 -6.86 0.39
C HIS A 66 5.88 -6.19 0.87
N LEU A 67 4.72 -6.65 0.39
CA LEU A 67 3.44 -6.02 0.72
C LEU A 67 2.57 -6.90 1.60
N TRP A 68 1.93 -6.27 2.58
CA TRP A 68 0.87 -6.85 3.39
C TRP A 68 -0.42 -6.11 3.02
N ILE A 69 -1.32 -6.78 2.33
CA ILE A 69 -2.48 -6.13 1.73
C ILE A 69 -3.68 -6.18 2.65
N HIS A 70 -4.24 -5.01 2.96
CA HIS A 70 -5.49 -4.85 3.68
C HIS A 70 -6.58 -4.44 2.68
N CYS A 71 -7.53 -5.31 2.42
CA CYS A 71 -8.65 -5.00 1.52
C CYS A 71 -9.66 -4.14 2.24
N LYS A 72 -9.92 -2.95 1.71
CA LYS A 72 -10.78 -1.96 2.37
C LYS A 72 -12.25 -2.10 2.05
N ASN A 73 -12.59 -2.81 0.97
CA ASN A 73 -13.97 -3.06 0.59
C ASN A 73 -14.17 -4.53 0.21
N LEU A 74 -15.43 -4.99 0.25
CA LEU A 74 -15.75 -6.40 0.00
C LEU A 74 -15.35 -6.87 -1.40
N GLU A 75 -15.46 -6.02 -2.41
CA GLU A 75 -15.06 -6.35 -3.77
C GLU A 75 -13.58 -6.67 -3.85
N GLY A 76 -12.76 -6.02 -3.06
CA GLY A 76 -11.34 -6.30 -2.99
C GLY A 76 -10.99 -7.61 -2.33
N ALA A 77 -11.94 -8.26 -1.68
CA ALA A 77 -11.74 -9.55 -1.01
C ALA A 77 -11.92 -10.76 -1.95
N TYR A 78 -12.37 -10.53 -3.15
CA TYR A 78 -12.66 -11.61 -4.12
C TYR A 78 -11.74 -11.60 -5.33
#